data_775187b855482ab04b92d6dfe045ab5d
#
_entry.id   775187b855482ab04b92d6dfe045ab5d
#
_cell.length_a   1.000
_cell.length_b   1.000
_cell.length_c   1.000
_cell.angle_alpha   90.00
_cell.angle_beta   90.00
_cell.angle_gamma   90.00
#
_symmetry.space_group_name_H-M   'P 1'
#
loop_
_entity.id
_entity.type
_entity.pdbx_description
1 polymer ?
#
loop_
_entity_poly.entity_id
_entity_poly.type
_entity_poly.pdbx_seq_one_letter_code
_entity_poly.pdbx_strand_id
1 'polypeptide(L)'
;AIDLDEELLNRCLVLTVDEGRGQTQAIHARQRAQRTLSGLLAQTDKQRLLNLHQNAQRLLKPLAVVNPYAQHLSFIDTRTRTRRDHEKYLTLIDSLALLHQHQRPIKTVNHAGQSLRYVEVTLDDRHRQPPGP
;
A
#
# COMPACT_ATOMS: atom_id res chain seq x y z
N ALA A 1 -13.61 13.44 20.16
CA ALA A 1 -12.81 12.24 19.81
C ALA A 1 -13.80 11.16 19.36
N ILE A 2 -13.61 10.61 18.19
CA ILE A 2 -14.39 9.46 17.72
C ILE A 2 -13.86 8.27 18.52
N ASP A 3 -14.70 7.73 19.40
CA ASP A 3 -14.40 6.49 20.12
C ASP A 3 -14.52 5.35 19.11
N LEU A 4 -13.38 4.96 18.55
CA LEU A 4 -13.33 3.86 17.60
C LEU A 4 -13.34 2.56 18.36
N ASP A 5 -14.32 1.70 18.07
CA ASP A 5 -14.40 0.34 18.59
C ASP A 5 -13.06 -0.38 18.39
N GLU A 6 -12.52 -0.93 19.48
CA GLU A 6 -11.24 -1.67 19.46
C GLU A 6 -11.28 -2.85 18.48
N GLU A 7 -12.44 -3.48 18.31
CA GLU A 7 -12.59 -4.58 17.37
C GLU A 7 -12.46 -4.10 15.92
N LEU A 8 -13.01 -2.94 15.59
CA LEU A 8 -12.86 -2.31 14.28
C LEU A 8 -11.40 -1.92 14.03
N LEU A 9 -10.73 -1.30 15.01
CA LEU A 9 -9.31 -0.96 14.92
C LEU A 9 -8.42 -2.19 14.67
N ASN A 10 -8.78 -3.34 15.22
CA ASN A 10 -8.05 -4.57 15.02
C ASN A 10 -8.12 -5.11 13.58
N ARG A 11 -9.15 -4.74 12.83
CA ARG A 11 -9.41 -5.21 11.46
C ARG A 11 -9.01 -4.21 10.37
N CYS A 12 -8.74 -2.95 10.74
CA CYS A 12 -8.46 -1.87 9.82
C CYS A 12 -7.01 -1.39 9.92
N LEU A 13 -6.47 -0.90 8.80
CA LEU A 13 -5.30 -0.02 8.82
C LEU A 13 -5.77 1.38 9.23
N VAL A 14 -5.17 1.91 10.29
CA VAL A 14 -5.45 3.26 10.73
C VAL A 14 -4.46 4.19 10.02
N LEU A 15 -5.00 5.09 9.21
CA LEU A 15 -4.24 6.14 8.54
C LEU A 15 -4.61 7.47 9.17
N THR A 16 -3.62 8.26 9.46
CA THR A 16 -3.78 9.66 9.90
C THR A 16 -3.59 10.58 8.71
N VAL A 17 -4.25 11.72 8.73
CA VAL A 17 -4.06 12.78 7.74
C VAL A 17 -3.36 13.96 8.41
N ASP A 18 -2.56 14.68 7.64
CA ASP A 18 -1.99 15.93 8.08
C ASP A 18 -3.09 16.99 8.14
N GLU A 19 -3.43 17.46 9.35
CA GLU A 19 -4.41 18.53 9.61
C GLU A 19 -3.73 19.89 9.72
N GLY A 20 -2.46 19.97 9.42
CA GLY A 20 -1.69 21.21 9.49
C GLY A 20 -2.23 22.33 8.57
N ARG A 21 -1.98 23.58 8.96
CA ARG A 21 -2.41 24.76 8.21
C ARG A 21 -1.91 24.75 6.76
N GLY A 22 -0.69 24.31 6.54
CA GLY A 22 -0.10 24.22 5.19
C GLY A 22 -0.86 23.26 4.29
N GLN A 23 -1.20 22.08 4.80
CA GLN A 23 -2.00 21.09 4.09
C GLN A 23 -3.40 21.62 3.79
N THR A 24 -4.06 22.27 4.75
CA THR A 24 -5.37 22.88 4.56
C THR A 24 -5.34 23.97 3.47
N GLN A 25 -4.32 24.82 3.46
CA GLN A 25 -4.13 25.84 2.42
C GLN A 25 -3.93 25.21 1.02
N ALA A 26 -3.13 24.15 0.93
CA ALA A 26 -2.92 23.41 -0.33
C ALA A 26 -4.22 22.78 -0.85
N ILE A 27 -5.02 22.19 0.05
CA ILE A 27 -6.35 21.64 -0.29
C ILE A 27 -7.26 22.74 -0.82
N HIS A 28 -7.35 23.88 -0.15
CA HIS A 28 -8.16 25.02 -0.60
C HIS A 28 -7.70 25.53 -1.98
N ALA A 29 -6.40 25.66 -2.19
CA ALA A 29 -5.86 26.08 -3.48
C ALA A 29 -6.27 25.10 -4.59
N ARG A 30 -6.16 23.78 -4.34
CA ARG A 30 -6.58 22.73 -5.28
C ARG A 30 -8.09 22.77 -5.55
N GLN A 31 -8.92 22.97 -4.53
CA GLN A 31 -10.37 23.10 -4.68
C GLN A 31 -10.76 24.30 -5.56
N ARG A 32 -10.07 25.45 -5.39
CA ARG A 32 -10.26 26.62 -6.26
C ARG A 32 -9.83 26.32 -7.70
N ALA A 33 -8.67 25.71 -7.90
CA ALA A 33 -8.16 25.36 -9.23
C ALA A 33 -9.12 24.42 -9.98
N GLN A 34 -9.77 23.48 -9.29
CA GLN A 34 -10.74 22.57 -9.90
C GLN A 34 -11.98 23.29 -10.49
N ARG A 35 -12.26 24.52 -10.07
CA ARG A 35 -13.40 25.33 -10.56
C ARG A 35 -13.04 26.16 -11.78
N THR A 36 -11.81 26.11 -12.26
CA THR A 36 -11.34 26.77 -13.49
C THR A 36 -11.52 25.89 -14.71
N LEU A 37 -11.36 26.49 -15.91
CA LEU A 37 -11.38 25.72 -17.16
C LEU A 37 -10.30 24.62 -17.18
N SER A 38 -9.10 24.94 -16.71
CA SER A 38 -8.02 23.96 -16.58
C SER A 38 -8.39 22.81 -15.64
N GLY A 39 -9.11 23.10 -14.55
CA GLY A 39 -9.62 22.08 -13.65
C GLY A 39 -10.67 21.17 -14.30
N LEU A 40 -11.53 21.72 -15.14
CA LEU A 40 -12.50 20.93 -15.91
C LEU A 40 -11.79 19.98 -16.91
N LEU A 41 -10.79 20.48 -17.61
CA LEU A 41 -9.99 19.66 -18.53
C LEU A 41 -9.21 18.56 -17.81
N ALA A 42 -8.68 18.86 -16.63
CA ALA A 42 -7.97 17.87 -15.80
C ALA A 42 -8.86 16.71 -15.31
N GLN A 43 -10.19 16.87 -15.27
CA GLN A 43 -11.11 15.77 -14.94
C GLN A 43 -11.08 14.67 -16.00
N THR A 44 -10.89 15.03 -17.27
CA THR A 44 -10.76 14.06 -18.36
C THR A 44 -9.49 13.21 -18.19
N ASP A 45 -8.39 13.84 -17.78
CA ASP A 45 -7.14 13.14 -17.50
C ASP A 45 -7.26 12.22 -16.29
N LYS A 46 -8.06 12.60 -15.27
CA LYS A 46 -8.33 11.74 -14.12
C LYS A 46 -8.96 10.41 -14.53
N GLN A 47 -9.95 10.45 -15.44
CA GLN A 47 -10.60 9.22 -15.91
C GLN A 47 -9.62 8.32 -16.66
N ARG A 48 -8.75 8.90 -17.47
CA ARG A 48 -7.68 8.16 -18.16
C ARG A 48 -6.73 7.48 -17.18
N LEU A 49 -6.31 8.17 -16.12
CA LEU A 49 -5.46 7.62 -15.07
C LEU A 49 -6.15 6.48 -14.30
N LEU A 50 -7.42 6.64 -13.96
CA LEU A 50 -8.19 5.58 -13.30
C LEU A 50 -8.28 4.33 -14.17
N ASN A 51 -8.56 4.48 -15.46
CA ASN A 51 -8.60 3.37 -16.40
C ASN A 51 -7.24 2.67 -16.51
N LEU A 52 -6.13 3.44 -16.55
CA LEU A 52 -4.78 2.91 -16.57
C LEU A 52 -4.49 2.06 -15.32
N HIS A 53 -4.83 2.57 -14.13
CA HIS A 53 -4.64 1.84 -12.87
C HIS A 53 -5.50 0.57 -12.81
N GLN A 54 -6.76 0.63 -13.22
CA GLN A 54 -7.65 -0.53 -13.27
C GLN A 54 -7.11 -1.60 -14.24
N ASN A 55 -6.61 -1.19 -15.40
CA ASN A 55 -6.02 -2.11 -16.36
C ASN A 55 -4.73 -2.74 -15.82
N ALA A 56 -3.88 -1.96 -15.15
CA ALA A 56 -2.69 -2.49 -14.48
C ALA A 56 -3.04 -3.55 -13.43
N GLN A 57 -4.09 -3.31 -12.62
CA GLN A 57 -4.56 -4.30 -11.64
C GLN A 57 -5.08 -5.59 -12.29
N ARG A 58 -5.78 -5.49 -13.44
CA ARG A 58 -6.25 -6.68 -14.18
C ARG A 58 -5.11 -7.53 -14.74
N LEU A 59 -3.94 -6.95 -14.94
CA LEU A 59 -2.74 -7.66 -15.41
C LEU A 59 -1.99 -8.38 -14.30
N LEU A 60 -2.34 -8.13 -13.03
CA LEU A 60 -1.70 -8.82 -11.91
C LEU A 60 -1.99 -10.32 -11.95
N LYS A 61 -0.93 -11.10 -11.76
CA LYS A 61 -0.99 -12.57 -11.70
C LYS A 61 -1.02 -13.02 -10.25
N PRO A 62 -1.72 -14.10 -9.93
CA PRO A 62 -1.69 -14.69 -8.59
C PRO A 62 -0.33 -15.37 -8.39
N LEU A 63 0.61 -14.67 -7.78
CA LEU A 63 1.95 -15.15 -7.45
C LEU A 63 2.09 -15.22 -5.93
N ALA A 64 2.88 -16.18 -5.45
CA ALA A 64 3.31 -16.17 -4.07
C ALA A 64 4.31 -15.02 -3.86
N VAL A 65 4.39 -14.53 -2.63
CA VAL A 65 5.38 -13.53 -2.23
C VAL A 65 6.29 -14.16 -1.19
N VAL A 66 7.59 -13.97 -1.35
CA VAL A 66 8.60 -14.40 -0.39
C VAL A 66 9.33 -13.18 0.12
N ASN A 67 9.38 -13.03 1.43
CA ASN A 67 10.12 -11.97 2.07
C ASN A 67 11.41 -12.52 2.69
N PRO A 68 12.56 -12.42 2.01
CA PRO A 68 13.84 -12.93 2.53
C PRO A 68 14.32 -12.16 3.78
N TYR A 69 13.72 -11.01 4.08
CA TYR A 69 14.07 -10.17 5.22
C TYR A 69 13.13 -10.35 6.42
N ALA A 70 12.11 -11.20 6.30
CA ALA A 70 11.04 -11.32 7.31
C ALA A 70 11.58 -11.63 8.70
N GLN A 71 12.59 -12.50 8.82
CA GLN A 71 13.20 -12.88 10.10
C GLN A 71 14.01 -11.75 10.76
N HIS A 72 14.39 -10.74 10.00
CA HIS A 72 15.15 -9.58 10.49
C HIS A 72 14.26 -8.36 10.77
N LEU A 73 12.97 -8.46 10.52
CA LEU A 73 12.03 -7.40 10.81
C LEU A 73 11.70 -7.43 12.31
N SER A 74 12.04 -6.35 13.01
CA SER A 74 11.64 -6.15 14.40
C SER A 74 10.32 -5.38 14.45
N PHE A 75 9.45 -5.77 15.36
CA PHE A 75 8.19 -5.09 15.65
C PHE A 75 8.00 -4.99 17.16
N ILE A 76 7.29 -3.97 17.62
CA ILE A 76 7.03 -3.77 19.04
C ILE A 76 6.18 -4.96 19.56
N ASP A 77 6.63 -5.63 20.61
CA ASP A 77 6.01 -6.85 21.15
C ASP A 77 5.36 -6.68 22.52
N THR A 78 5.27 -5.44 23.02
CA THR A 78 4.84 -5.13 24.39
C THR A 78 3.35 -5.31 24.66
N ARG A 79 2.52 -5.44 23.62
CA ARG A 79 1.05 -5.56 23.77
C ARG A 79 0.47 -6.65 22.88
N THR A 80 -0.59 -7.31 23.31
CA THR A 80 -1.27 -8.36 22.52
C THR A 80 -1.80 -7.86 21.18
N ARG A 81 -2.21 -6.60 21.10
CA ARG A 81 -2.65 -5.94 19.87
C ARG A 81 -1.55 -5.91 18.79
N THR A 82 -0.29 -5.80 19.19
CA THR A 82 0.84 -5.71 18.26
C THR A 82 1.01 -6.96 17.41
N ARG A 83 0.49 -8.13 17.82
CA ARG A 83 0.50 -9.35 17.00
C ARG A 83 -0.28 -9.17 15.70
N ARG A 84 -1.46 -8.52 15.76
CA ARG A 84 -2.30 -8.24 14.59
C ARG A 84 -1.73 -7.11 13.73
N ASP A 85 -1.17 -6.12 14.37
CA ASP A 85 -0.53 -5.00 13.66
C ASP A 85 0.74 -5.46 12.94
N HIS A 86 1.49 -6.40 13.51
CA HIS A 86 2.62 -7.05 12.85
C HIS A 86 2.18 -7.81 11.58
N GLU A 87 1.12 -8.61 11.66
CA GLU A 87 0.58 -9.33 10.50
C GLU A 87 0.11 -8.36 9.40
N LYS A 88 -0.56 -7.27 9.77
CA LYS A 88 -0.95 -6.22 8.81
C LYS A 88 0.27 -5.58 8.14
N TYR A 89 1.33 -5.35 8.91
CA TYR A 89 2.57 -4.79 8.39
C TYR A 89 3.24 -5.72 7.37
N LEU A 90 3.35 -7.01 7.70
CA LEU A 90 3.88 -8.01 6.77
C LEU A 90 3.01 -8.12 5.51
N THR A 91 1.70 -8.17 5.66
CA THR A 91 0.75 -8.21 4.53
C THR A 91 0.87 -6.97 3.63
N LEU A 92 1.11 -5.79 4.21
CA LEU A 92 1.33 -4.56 3.45
C LEU A 92 2.61 -4.66 2.59
N ILE A 93 3.70 -5.15 3.16
CA ILE A 93 4.95 -5.38 2.44
C ILE A 93 4.74 -6.36 1.27
N ASP A 94 4.06 -7.47 1.53
CA ASP A 94 3.77 -8.49 0.52
C ASP A 94 2.87 -7.93 -0.60
N SER A 95 1.88 -7.11 -0.24
CA SER A 95 0.99 -6.44 -1.20
C SER A 95 1.77 -5.48 -2.10
N LEU A 96 2.71 -4.71 -1.55
CA LEU A 96 3.58 -3.83 -2.33
C LEU A 96 4.47 -4.63 -3.30
N ALA A 97 5.04 -5.75 -2.83
CA ALA A 97 5.83 -6.64 -3.67
C ALA A 97 5.00 -7.20 -4.83
N LEU A 98 3.77 -7.63 -4.55
CA LEU A 98 2.85 -8.18 -5.56
C LEU A 98 2.43 -7.12 -6.58
N LEU A 99 2.13 -5.89 -6.16
CA LEU A 99 1.79 -4.77 -7.05
C LEU A 99 2.92 -4.45 -8.03
N HIS A 100 4.16 -4.61 -7.59
CA HIS A 100 5.35 -4.37 -8.41
C HIS A 100 5.88 -5.60 -9.14
N GLN A 101 5.09 -6.67 -9.25
CA GLN A 101 5.52 -7.96 -9.82
C GLN A 101 6.09 -7.87 -11.24
N HIS A 102 5.56 -6.95 -12.08
CA HIS A 102 6.02 -6.77 -13.45
C HIS A 102 7.39 -6.06 -13.57
N GLN A 103 7.87 -5.47 -12.48
CA GLN A 103 9.18 -4.82 -12.37
C GLN A 103 10.23 -5.72 -11.72
N ARG A 104 9.90 -7.00 -11.48
CA ARG A 104 10.72 -7.95 -10.72
C ARG A 104 10.86 -9.27 -11.47
N PRO A 105 11.97 -9.99 -11.24
CA PRO A 105 12.08 -11.34 -11.74
C PRO A 105 11.08 -12.26 -11.05
N ILE A 106 10.31 -13.00 -11.83
CA ILE A 106 9.46 -14.07 -11.32
C ILE A 106 10.34 -15.32 -11.17
N LYS A 107 10.45 -15.81 -9.96
CA LYS A 107 11.20 -17.01 -9.63
C LYS A 107 10.28 -18.23 -9.58
N THR A 108 10.85 -19.40 -9.79
CA THR A 108 10.13 -20.66 -9.72
C THR A 108 10.89 -21.63 -8.84
N VAL A 109 10.17 -22.33 -7.98
CA VAL A 109 10.70 -23.41 -7.14
C VAL A 109 9.83 -24.65 -7.30
N ASN A 110 10.45 -25.81 -7.41
CA ASN A 110 9.75 -27.09 -7.43
C ASN A 110 9.80 -27.73 -6.04
N HIS A 111 8.65 -28.00 -5.47
CA HIS A 111 8.53 -28.66 -4.17
C HIS A 111 7.39 -29.66 -4.18
N ALA A 112 7.67 -30.88 -3.71
CA ALA A 112 6.69 -31.97 -3.65
C ALA A 112 5.93 -32.22 -4.98
N GLY A 113 6.63 -32.11 -6.13
CA GLY A 113 6.03 -32.31 -7.46
C GLY A 113 5.20 -31.14 -7.98
N GLN A 114 5.13 -30.02 -7.23
CA GLN A 114 4.45 -28.81 -7.65
C GLN A 114 5.45 -27.69 -7.97
N SER A 115 5.17 -26.96 -9.03
CA SER A 115 5.94 -25.78 -9.42
C SER A 115 5.26 -24.53 -8.87
N LEU A 116 5.93 -23.83 -7.95
CA LEU A 116 5.46 -22.59 -7.34
C LEU A 116 6.20 -21.42 -7.96
N ARG A 117 5.44 -20.43 -8.41
CA ARG A 117 5.96 -19.17 -8.93
C ARG A 117 5.81 -18.07 -7.88
N TYR A 118 6.85 -17.29 -7.68
CA TYR A 118 6.86 -16.26 -6.65
C TYR A 118 7.68 -15.03 -7.05
N VAL A 119 7.44 -13.93 -6.36
CA VAL A 119 8.26 -12.72 -6.37
C VAL A 119 8.86 -12.48 -4.99
N GLU A 120 10.01 -11.83 -4.94
CA GLU A 120 10.65 -11.49 -3.68
C GLU A 120 10.44 -10.03 -3.32
N VAL A 121 10.28 -9.80 -2.01
CA VAL A 121 10.32 -8.46 -1.42
C VAL A 121 11.73 -7.87 -1.58
N THR A 122 11.81 -6.59 -1.92
CA THR A 122 13.06 -5.83 -1.98
C THR A 122 13.16 -4.84 -0.81
N LEU A 123 14.34 -4.30 -0.59
CA LEU A 123 14.56 -3.29 0.46
C LEU A 123 13.69 -2.03 0.27
N ASP A 124 13.42 -1.67 -0.98
CA ASP A 124 12.58 -0.51 -1.32
C ASP A 124 11.13 -0.64 -0.84
N ASP A 125 10.61 -1.87 -0.74
CA ASP A 125 9.26 -2.11 -0.24
C ASP A 125 9.12 -1.78 1.25
N ARG A 126 10.21 -1.82 2.00
CA ARG A 126 10.26 -1.47 3.42
C ARG A 126 10.31 0.04 3.65
N HIS A 127 10.88 0.78 2.69
CA HIS A 127 11.11 2.23 2.82
C HIS A 127 9.99 3.10 2.24
N ARG A 128 9.02 2.51 1.57
CA ARG A 128 7.82 3.21 1.08
C ARG A 128 6.78 3.44 2.17
N GLN A 129 7.21 3.53 3.42
CA GLN A 129 6.37 4.08 4.47
C GLN A 129 6.11 5.56 4.16
N PRO A 130 4.85 6.03 4.20
CA PRO A 130 4.60 7.46 4.15
C PRO A 130 5.36 8.12 5.30
N PRO A 131 5.89 9.33 5.11
CA PRO A 131 6.56 10.04 6.18
C PRO A 131 5.60 10.11 7.36
N GLY A 132 6.02 9.54 8.48
CA GLY A 132 5.31 9.66 9.74
C GLY A 132 5.20 11.13 10.15
N PRO A 133 4.28 11.46 11.07
CA PRO A 133 4.06 12.82 11.51
C PRO A 133 5.28 13.44 12.13
#